data_879232ed1333026a5a33036b87c1f5c5
#
_entry.id   879232ed1333026a5a33036b87c1f5c5
#
_cell.length_a   1.000
_cell.length_b   1.000
_cell.length_c   1.000
_cell.angle_alpha   90.00
_cell.angle_beta   90.00
_cell.angle_gamma   90.00
#
_symmetry.space_group_name_H-M   'P 1'
#
loop_
_entity.id
_entity.type
_entity.pdbx_description
1 polymer ?
#
loop_
_entity_poly.entity_id
_entity_poly.type
_entity_poly.pdbx_seq_one_letter_code
_entity_poly.pdbx_strand_id
1 'polypeptide(L)'
;MHKTDLLPCLPLRDIVVFPGMLVPLFVGRDKSIKALNEVMKTNKKIILVTQKNPEIDDPEEENLYSFGCESKILQLLKLPDGTVKVLVEGLDRIKILECKNDKDFMKASGEIAVDIFDPKEDLLPFAIAMIRKLEKLTNLNKKISSDLLNSLKEQKNTTKISDHISGQLNISIIEKQKL
;
A
#
# COMPACT_ATOMS: atom_id res chain seq x y z
N MET A 1 -7.90 -0.17 -19.88
CA MET A 1 -7.70 -0.68 -18.53
C MET A 1 -6.45 -1.53 -18.53
N HIS A 2 -5.44 -1.17 -17.74
CA HIS A 2 -4.22 -1.97 -17.63
C HIS A 2 -4.41 -3.03 -16.54
N LYS A 3 -4.49 -4.28 -16.98
CA LYS A 3 -4.53 -5.43 -16.08
C LYS A 3 -3.10 -5.74 -15.61
N THR A 4 -2.94 -6.00 -14.32
CA THR A 4 -1.64 -6.46 -13.79
C THR A 4 -1.43 -7.93 -14.12
N ASP A 5 -0.17 -8.34 -14.20
CA ASP A 5 0.16 -9.76 -14.24
C ASP A 5 -0.30 -10.46 -12.96
N LEU A 6 -0.38 -11.78 -12.99
CA LEU A 6 -0.60 -12.59 -11.78
C LEU A 6 0.67 -12.58 -10.95
N LEU A 7 0.71 -11.76 -9.91
CA LEU A 7 1.86 -11.54 -9.04
C LEU A 7 1.69 -12.24 -7.68
N PRO A 8 2.80 -12.57 -7.00
CA PRO A 8 2.74 -12.95 -5.59
C PRO A 8 2.00 -11.88 -4.78
N CYS A 9 1.16 -12.33 -3.84
CA CYS A 9 0.33 -11.47 -3.02
C CYS A 9 0.68 -11.66 -1.54
N LEU A 10 0.79 -10.55 -0.82
CA LEU A 10 1.07 -10.53 0.61
C LEU A 10 -0.12 -9.94 1.36
N PRO A 11 -0.89 -10.76 2.09
CA PRO A 11 -1.94 -10.29 2.98
C PRO A 11 -1.34 -9.56 4.18
N LEU A 12 -1.78 -8.32 4.41
CA LEU A 12 -1.35 -7.46 5.50
C LEU A 12 -2.41 -7.43 6.62
N ARG A 13 -1.98 -7.41 7.89
CA ARG A 13 -2.90 -7.46 9.04
C ARG A 13 -3.34 -6.08 9.54
N ASP A 14 -2.42 -5.15 9.59
CA ASP A 14 -2.50 -3.93 10.38
C ASP A 14 -2.17 -2.65 9.63
N ILE A 15 -1.97 -2.75 8.31
CA ILE A 15 -1.59 -1.60 7.49
C ILE A 15 -2.29 -1.62 6.13
N VAL A 16 -2.65 -0.42 5.64
CA VAL A 16 -3.04 -0.17 4.27
C VAL A 16 -1.90 0.58 3.58
N VAL A 17 -1.42 0.04 2.46
CA VAL A 17 -0.35 0.65 1.67
C VAL A 17 -0.97 1.44 0.53
N PHE A 18 -0.61 2.72 0.44
CA PHE A 18 -1.01 3.62 -0.63
C PHE A 18 0.13 3.82 -1.63
N PRO A 19 -0.15 4.24 -2.88
CA PRO A 19 0.86 4.65 -3.84
C PRO A 19 1.82 5.69 -3.27
N GLY A 20 3.11 5.54 -3.54
CA GLY A 20 4.18 6.43 -3.06
C GLY A 20 4.61 6.21 -1.61
N MET A 21 3.96 5.34 -0.83
CA MET A 21 4.42 5.02 0.52
C MET A 21 5.68 4.16 0.50
N LEU A 22 6.63 4.50 1.36
CA LEU A 22 7.76 3.64 1.73
C LEU A 22 7.47 3.01 3.10
N VAL A 23 7.30 1.70 3.12
CA VAL A 23 6.84 0.99 4.32
C VAL A 23 7.76 -0.17 4.67
N PRO A 24 8.30 -0.22 5.90
CA PRO A 24 8.94 -1.41 6.43
C PRO A 24 7.87 -2.39 6.93
N LEU A 25 7.91 -3.62 6.42
CA LEU A 25 7.03 -4.70 6.85
C LEU A 25 7.85 -5.80 7.55
N PHE A 26 7.28 -6.41 8.58
CA PHE A 26 7.83 -7.58 9.25
C PHE A 26 6.97 -8.80 8.90
N VAL A 27 7.57 -9.77 8.24
CA VAL A 27 6.88 -10.92 7.66
C VAL A 27 7.38 -12.20 8.31
N GLY A 28 6.50 -12.89 9.03
CA GLY A 28 6.81 -14.13 9.76
C GLY A 28 6.05 -15.37 9.26
N ARG A 29 4.95 -15.21 8.49
CA ARG A 29 4.19 -16.35 7.97
C ARG A 29 4.93 -17.06 6.83
N ASP A 30 5.02 -18.39 6.88
CA ASP A 30 5.76 -19.19 5.89
C ASP A 30 5.34 -18.94 4.44
N LYS A 31 4.03 -18.89 4.14
CA LYS A 31 3.51 -18.58 2.81
C LYS A 31 3.94 -17.17 2.35
N SER A 32 3.95 -16.21 3.25
CA SER A 32 4.37 -14.84 2.96
C SER A 32 5.88 -14.75 2.70
N ILE A 33 6.69 -15.48 3.45
CA ILE A 33 8.15 -15.58 3.23
C ILE A 33 8.45 -16.25 1.89
N LYS A 34 7.71 -17.30 1.52
CA LYS A 34 7.83 -17.95 0.20
C LYS A 34 7.50 -16.99 -0.93
N ALA A 35 6.42 -16.21 -0.78
CA ALA A 35 6.04 -15.17 -1.76
C ALA A 35 7.17 -14.15 -1.95
N LEU A 36 7.76 -13.63 -0.86
CA LEU A 36 8.89 -12.71 -0.91
C LEU A 36 10.11 -13.32 -1.61
N ASN A 37 10.45 -14.57 -1.29
CA ASN A 37 11.58 -15.26 -1.91
C ASN A 37 11.39 -15.43 -3.43
N GLU A 38 10.14 -15.68 -3.89
CA GLU A 38 9.83 -15.78 -5.31
C GLU A 38 9.94 -14.43 -6.00
N VAL A 39 9.39 -13.38 -5.42
CA VAL A 39 9.46 -12.00 -5.94
C VAL A 39 10.91 -11.54 -6.12
N MET A 40 11.81 -11.93 -5.21
CA MET A 40 13.24 -11.55 -5.29
C MET A 40 13.98 -12.20 -6.47
N LYS A 41 13.45 -13.29 -7.05
CA LYS A 41 14.00 -13.93 -8.25
C LYS A 41 13.52 -13.28 -9.55
N THR A 42 12.50 -12.45 -9.49
CA THR A 42 11.81 -11.85 -10.64
C THR A 42 11.98 -10.34 -10.68
N ASN A 43 10.94 -9.61 -11.04
CA ASN A 43 10.93 -8.16 -11.20
C ASN A 43 10.77 -7.37 -9.89
N LYS A 44 10.76 -8.03 -8.74
CA LYS A 44 10.55 -7.47 -7.41
C LYS A 44 9.19 -6.78 -7.21
N LYS A 45 8.19 -7.12 -8.05
CA LYS A 45 6.82 -6.62 -7.92
C LYS A 45 5.99 -7.60 -7.10
N ILE A 46 5.16 -7.05 -6.21
CA ILE A 46 4.29 -7.79 -5.30
C ILE A 46 2.98 -7.03 -5.13
N ILE A 47 1.89 -7.75 -4.91
CA ILE A 47 0.61 -7.15 -4.54
C ILE A 47 0.50 -7.18 -3.02
N LEU A 48 0.23 -6.03 -2.44
CA LEU A 48 -0.06 -5.86 -1.01
C LEU A 48 -1.55 -5.61 -0.84
N VAL A 49 -2.22 -6.43 -0.04
CA VAL A 49 -3.66 -6.29 0.22
C VAL A 49 -3.94 -6.51 1.70
N THR A 50 -4.78 -5.66 2.29
CA THR A 50 -5.10 -5.73 3.71
C THR A 50 -6.18 -6.76 3.99
N GLN A 51 -6.07 -7.50 5.09
CA GLN A 51 -7.08 -8.42 5.59
C GLN A 51 -8.23 -7.65 6.26
N LYS A 52 -9.46 -8.15 6.10
CA LYS A 52 -10.63 -7.64 6.83
C LYS A 52 -10.58 -8.01 8.31
N ASN A 53 -10.07 -9.22 8.61
CA ASN A 53 -9.83 -9.69 9.97
C ASN A 53 -8.35 -10.06 10.14
N PRO A 54 -7.57 -9.32 10.97
CA PRO A 54 -6.15 -9.56 11.17
C PRO A 54 -5.83 -10.87 11.92
N GLU A 55 -6.81 -11.48 12.58
CA GLU A 55 -6.62 -12.72 13.36
C GLU A 55 -6.54 -13.97 12.49
N ILE A 56 -6.96 -13.91 11.23
CA ILE A 56 -6.91 -15.04 10.30
C ILE A 56 -5.46 -15.26 9.85
N ASP A 57 -4.90 -16.41 10.18
CA ASP A 57 -3.51 -16.73 9.84
C ASP A 57 -3.32 -17.09 8.36
N ASP A 58 -4.25 -17.83 7.78
CA ASP A 58 -4.25 -18.22 6.36
C ASP A 58 -5.50 -17.66 5.66
N PRO A 59 -5.49 -16.37 5.30
CA PRO A 59 -6.64 -15.72 4.70
C PRO A 59 -6.88 -16.21 3.26
N GLU A 60 -8.16 -16.33 2.90
CA GLU A 60 -8.64 -16.55 1.54
C GLU A 60 -9.09 -15.23 0.91
N GLU A 61 -9.48 -15.26 -0.38
CA GLU A 61 -9.90 -14.08 -1.14
C GLU A 61 -11.00 -13.29 -0.42
N GLU A 62 -12.00 -13.96 0.13
CA GLU A 62 -13.11 -13.33 0.85
C GLU A 62 -12.71 -12.56 2.11
N ASN A 63 -11.55 -12.93 2.69
CA ASN A 63 -10.99 -12.29 3.88
C ASN A 63 -10.19 -11.03 3.57
N LEU A 64 -10.00 -10.70 2.29
CA LEU A 64 -9.23 -9.56 1.83
C LEU A 64 -10.14 -8.41 1.40
N TYR A 65 -9.61 -7.19 1.46
CA TYR A 65 -10.27 -6.06 0.83
C TYR A 65 -10.14 -6.14 -0.69
N SER A 66 -11.08 -5.53 -1.41
CA SER A 66 -11.12 -5.54 -2.87
C SER A 66 -10.11 -4.59 -3.53
N PHE A 67 -9.51 -3.69 -2.76
CA PHE A 67 -8.45 -2.80 -3.23
C PHE A 67 -7.15 -3.10 -2.49
N GLY A 68 -6.06 -3.11 -3.24
CA GLY A 68 -4.70 -3.28 -2.76
C GLY A 68 -3.75 -2.32 -3.47
N CYS A 69 -2.47 -2.57 -3.32
CA CYS A 69 -1.41 -1.78 -3.94
C CYS A 69 -0.39 -2.69 -4.63
N GLU A 70 -0.18 -2.51 -5.94
CA GLU A 70 1.01 -3.04 -6.60
C GLU A 70 2.21 -2.30 -6.02
N SER A 71 3.20 -3.05 -5.57
CA SER A 71 4.34 -2.51 -4.84
C SER A 71 5.63 -3.14 -5.30
N LYS A 72 6.75 -2.46 -5.04
CA LYS A 72 8.09 -2.94 -5.36
C LYS A 72 8.90 -3.18 -4.10
N ILE A 73 9.57 -4.31 -4.02
CA ILE A 73 10.52 -4.58 -2.94
C ILE A 73 11.82 -3.84 -3.23
N LEU A 74 12.19 -2.94 -2.31
CA LEU A 74 13.44 -2.18 -2.39
C LEU A 74 14.57 -2.91 -1.65
N GLN A 75 14.26 -3.45 -0.45
CA GLN A 75 15.24 -4.13 0.39
C GLN A 75 14.59 -5.28 1.14
N LEU A 76 15.33 -6.37 1.33
CA LEU A 76 14.92 -7.53 2.10
C LEU A 76 16.07 -7.93 3.03
N LEU A 77 15.76 -8.12 4.31
CA LEU A 77 16.69 -8.55 5.34
C LEU A 77 16.07 -9.72 6.12
N LYS A 78 16.77 -10.86 6.15
CA LYS A 78 16.38 -12.00 6.98
C LYS A 78 16.94 -11.80 8.39
N LEU A 79 16.08 -11.93 9.39
CA LEU A 79 16.43 -11.80 10.80
C LEU A 79 16.77 -13.17 11.40
N PRO A 80 17.54 -13.23 12.52
CA PRO A 80 17.95 -14.48 13.13
C PRO A 80 16.80 -15.35 13.64
N ASP A 81 15.65 -14.75 13.97
CA ASP A 81 14.43 -15.42 14.43
C ASP A 81 13.58 -16.03 13.30
N GLY A 82 14.05 -15.93 12.05
CA GLY A 82 13.35 -16.39 10.86
C GLY A 82 12.39 -15.37 10.25
N THR A 83 12.12 -14.26 10.94
CA THR A 83 11.31 -13.16 10.40
C THR A 83 12.07 -12.44 9.26
N VAL A 84 11.32 -11.95 8.28
CA VAL A 84 11.87 -11.17 7.17
C VAL A 84 11.41 -9.73 7.30
N LYS A 85 12.36 -8.81 7.43
CA LYS A 85 12.11 -7.38 7.32
C LYS A 85 12.25 -6.98 5.86
N VAL A 86 11.20 -6.37 5.29
CA VAL A 86 11.20 -5.94 3.90
C VAL A 86 10.79 -4.46 3.81
N LEU A 87 11.53 -3.69 3.01
CA LEU A 87 11.14 -2.32 2.66
C LEU A 87 10.46 -2.36 1.30
N VAL A 88 9.24 -1.85 1.25
CA VAL A 88 8.41 -1.80 0.04
C VAL A 88 8.05 -0.38 -0.33
N GLU A 89 7.90 -0.15 -1.63
CA GLU A 89 7.37 1.09 -2.21
C GLU A 89 6.05 0.78 -2.89
N GLY A 90 4.97 1.47 -2.49
CA GLY A 90 3.69 1.42 -3.18
C GLY A 90 3.79 2.09 -4.55
N LEU A 91 3.34 1.43 -5.60
CA LEU A 91 3.37 1.95 -6.97
C LEU A 91 1.98 2.42 -7.41
N ASP A 92 1.08 1.47 -7.63
CA ASP A 92 -0.25 1.74 -8.17
C ASP A 92 -1.34 1.12 -7.30
N ARG A 93 -2.44 1.86 -7.11
CA ARG A 93 -3.66 1.32 -6.52
C ARG A 93 -4.28 0.35 -7.50
N ILE A 94 -4.64 -0.84 -7.04
CA ILE A 94 -5.27 -1.86 -7.89
C ILE A 94 -6.58 -2.34 -7.27
N LYS A 95 -7.56 -2.58 -8.14
CA LYS A 95 -8.74 -3.35 -7.82
C LYS A 95 -8.44 -4.82 -8.06
N ILE A 96 -8.51 -5.64 -7.02
CA ILE A 96 -8.28 -7.08 -7.11
C ILE A 96 -9.42 -7.71 -7.95
N LEU A 97 -9.05 -8.47 -8.96
CA LEU A 97 -9.98 -9.22 -9.82
C LEU A 97 -9.95 -10.72 -9.54
N GLU A 98 -8.79 -11.21 -9.15
CA GLU A 98 -8.57 -12.62 -8.91
C GLU A 98 -7.52 -12.77 -7.81
N CYS A 99 -7.80 -13.65 -6.86
CA CYS A 99 -6.87 -14.03 -5.82
C CYS A 99 -6.89 -15.55 -5.68
N LYS A 100 -5.73 -16.17 -5.85
CA LYS A 100 -5.56 -17.63 -5.76
C LYS A 100 -4.63 -17.98 -4.62
N ASN A 101 -5.13 -18.78 -3.70
CA ASN A 101 -4.31 -19.38 -2.66
C ASN A 101 -3.67 -20.65 -3.22
N ASP A 102 -2.44 -20.54 -3.73
CA ASP A 102 -1.64 -21.67 -4.20
C ASP A 102 -1.01 -22.40 -3.00
N LYS A 103 -0.54 -23.63 -3.20
CA LYS A 103 0.05 -24.46 -2.13
C LYS A 103 1.21 -23.76 -1.42
N ASP A 104 2.00 -23.01 -2.17
CA ASP A 104 3.20 -22.35 -1.65
C ASP A 104 2.97 -20.94 -1.15
N PHE A 105 2.19 -20.13 -1.87
CA PHE A 105 1.88 -18.74 -1.51
C PHE A 105 0.69 -18.21 -2.32
N MET A 106 0.09 -17.15 -1.83
CA MET A 106 -1.01 -16.47 -2.50
C MET A 106 -0.52 -15.68 -3.71
N LYS A 107 -1.31 -15.69 -4.79
CA LYS A 107 -1.13 -14.87 -6.00
C LYS A 107 -2.39 -14.06 -6.24
N ALA A 108 -2.23 -12.86 -6.75
CA ALA A 108 -3.35 -12.02 -7.14
C ALA A 108 -3.07 -11.30 -8.47
N SER A 109 -4.15 -10.93 -9.14
CA SER A 109 -4.12 -10.01 -10.28
C SER A 109 -5.24 -8.98 -10.14
N GLY A 110 -5.11 -7.86 -10.80
CA GLY A 110 -6.08 -6.79 -10.70
C GLY A 110 -6.01 -5.81 -11.86
N GLU A 111 -6.79 -4.76 -11.75
CA GLU A 111 -6.76 -3.62 -12.67
C GLU A 111 -6.24 -2.40 -11.92
N ILE A 112 -5.39 -1.60 -12.58
CA ILE A 112 -4.98 -0.31 -12.03
C ILE A 112 -6.23 0.54 -11.85
N ALA A 113 -6.48 0.95 -10.61
CA ALA A 113 -7.59 1.83 -10.28
C ALA A 113 -7.25 3.25 -10.74
N VAL A 114 -7.97 3.70 -11.75
CA VAL A 114 -7.82 5.06 -12.28
C VAL A 114 -8.70 6.00 -11.47
N ASP A 115 -8.16 7.15 -11.10
CA ASP A 115 -8.93 8.19 -10.42
C ASP A 115 -10.01 8.74 -11.36
N ILE A 116 -11.22 8.89 -10.82
CA ILE A 116 -12.37 9.41 -11.55
C ILE A 116 -12.64 10.82 -11.04
N PHE A 117 -12.40 11.82 -11.88
CA PHE A 117 -12.71 13.21 -11.60
C PHE A 117 -13.20 13.92 -12.87
N ASP A 118 -13.94 15.00 -12.73
CA ASP A 118 -14.32 15.83 -13.86
C ASP A 118 -13.07 16.57 -14.38
N PRO A 119 -12.70 16.40 -15.67
CA PRO A 119 -11.53 17.09 -16.24
C PRO A 119 -11.59 18.63 -16.18
N LYS A 120 -12.78 19.19 -15.95
CA LYS A 120 -13.00 20.64 -15.78
C LYS A 120 -12.77 21.10 -14.35
N GLU A 121 -12.66 20.18 -13.39
CA GLU A 121 -12.48 20.50 -11.98
C GLU A 121 -11.02 20.77 -11.69
N ASP A 122 -10.72 21.96 -11.17
CA ASP A 122 -9.38 22.27 -10.67
C ASP A 122 -9.21 21.68 -9.26
N LEU A 123 -8.46 20.60 -9.16
CA LEU A 123 -8.19 19.92 -7.89
C LEU A 123 -7.08 20.59 -7.07
N LEU A 124 -6.33 21.54 -7.64
CA LEU A 124 -5.19 22.15 -6.96
C LEU A 124 -5.55 22.89 -5.67
N PRO A 125 -6.68 23.68 -5.60
CA PRO A 125 -7.09 24.30 -4.35
C PRO A 125 -7.37 23.31 -3.23
N PHE A 126 -7.93 22.14 -3.55
CA PHE A 126 -8.19 21.08 -2.56
C PHE A 126 -6.89 20.48 -2.05
N ALA A 127 -5.91 20.20 -2.93
CA ALA A 127 -4.60 19.69 -2.55
C ALA A 127 -3.86 20.66 -1.63
N ILE A 128 -3.87 21.97 -1.94
CA ILE A 128 -3.28 23.01 -1.09
C ILE A 128 -3.97 23.05 0.28
N ALA A 129 -5.31 22.96 0.32
CA ALA A 129 -6.05 22.94 1.57
C ALA A 129 -5.72 21.70 2.42
N MET A 130 -5.57 20.53 1.81
CA MET A 130 -5.15 19.31 2.50
C MET A 130 -3.73 19.45 3.10
N ILE A 131 -2.76 19.95 2.35
CA ILE A 131 -1.40 20.19 2.84
C ILE A 131 -1.40 21.14 4.03
N ARG A 132 -2.17 22.24 3.96
CA ARG A 132 -2.29 23.21 5.06
C ARG A 132 -2.92 22.57 6.32
N LYS A 133 -3.90 21.70 6.16
CA LYS A 133 -4.50 20.97 7.29
C LYS A 133 -3.48 19.98 7.89
N LEU A 134 -2.72 19.31 7.04
CA LEU A 134 -1.67 18.39 7.48
C LEU A 134 -0.57 19.14 8.27
N GLU A 135 -0.14 20.32 7.82
CA GLU A 135 0.80 21.18 8.56
C GLU A 135 0.29 21.53 9.97
N LYS A 136 -0.99 21.89 10.09
CA LYS A 136 -1.60 22.17 11.40
C LYS A 136 -1.60 20.95 12.30
N LEU A 137 -1.90 19.76 11.75
CA LEU A 137 -1.83 18.49 12.50
C LEU A 137 -0.40 18.16 12.93
N THR A 138 0.60 18.45 12.10
CA THR A 138 2.03 18.24 12.41
C THR A 138 2.48 19.11 13.59
N ASN A 139 2.03 20.36 13.65
CA ASN A 139 2.33 21.27 14.74
C ASN A 139 1.72 20.81 16.08
N LEU A 140 0.58 20.11 16.03
CA LEU A 140 -0.09 19.54 17.19
C LEU A 140 0.47 18.15 17.57
N ASN A 141 0.96 17.41 16.60
CA ASN A 141 1.39 16.02 16.78
C ASN A 141 2.67 15.76 15.94
N LYS A 142 3.84 15.83 16.60
CA LYS A 142 5.20 15.73 15.98
C LYS A 142 5.50 14.42 15.22
N LYS A 143 4.50 13.62 14.88
CA LYS A 143 4.69 12.34 14.18
C LYS A 143 4.93 12.47 12.67
N ILE A 144 4.62 13.61 12.07
CA ILE A 144 4.78 13.86 10.63
C ILE A 144 6.07 14.64 10.43
N SER A 145 6.98 14.17 9.57
CA SER A 145 8.26 14.82 9.34
C SER A 145 8.13 16.09 8.49
N SER A 146 9.01 17.07 8.73
CA SER A 146 9.13 18.27 7.89
C SER A 146 9.49 17.95 6.45
N ASP A 147 10.26 16.89 6.22
CA ASP A 147 10.70 16.48 4.89
C ASP A 147 9.52 15.98 4.04
N LEU A 148 8.58 15.26 4.66
CA LEU A 148 7.34 14.86 4.00
C LEU A 148 6.51 16.09 3.58
N LEU A 149 6.35 17.07 4.47
CA LEU A 149 5.61 18.29 4.13
C LEU A 149 6.25 19.06 2.98
N ASN A 150 7.57 19.14 2.94
CA ASN A 150 8.29 19.79 1.87
C ASN A 150 8.12 19.03 0.55
N SER A 151 8.23 17.71 0.56
CA SER A 151 8.00 16.88 -0.65
C SER A 151 6.58 17.00 -1.19
N LEU A 152 5.57 17.09 -0.30
CA LEU A 152 4.19 17.30 -0.70
C LEU A 152 3.94 18.68 -1.34
N LYS A 153 4.63 19.73 -0.84
CA LYS A 153 4.53 21.08 -1.43
C LYS A 153 5.15 21.16 -2.83
N GLU A 154 6.15 20.35 -3.11
CA GLU A 154 6.81 20.26 -4.42
C GLU A 154 6.05 19.36 -5.40
N GLN A 155 5.15 18.51 -4.90
CA GLN A 155 4.39 17.56 -5.71
C GLN A 155 3.32 18.28 -6.52
N LYS A 156 3.35 18.08 -7.84
CA LYS A 156 2.37 18.66 -8.78
C LYS A 156 1.14 17.78 -9.02
N ASN A 157 1.24 16.51 -8.73
CA ASN A 157 0.15 15.56 -8.95
C ASN A 157 -0.73 15.49 -7.70
N THR A 158 -1.98 15.95 -7.82
CA THR A 158 -2.94 16.07 -6.72
C THR A 158 -3.36 14.71 -6.15
N THR A 159 -3.44 13.68 -6.97
CA THR A 159 -3.78 12.32 -6.53
C THR A 159 -2.66 11.72 -5.69
N LYS A 160 -1.39 11.92 -6.08
CA LYS A 160 -0.24 11.52 -5.26
C LYS A 160 -0.18 12.25 -3.93
N ILE A 161 -0.58 13.52 -3.89
CA ILE A 161 -0.70 14.27 -2.62
C ILE A 161 -1.73 13.61 -1.71
N SER A 162 -2.90 13.27 -2.26
CA SER A 162 -3.97 12.59 -1.51
C SER A 162 -3.51 11.25 -0.94
N ASP A 163 -2.88 10.40 -1.76
CA ASP A 163 -2.36 9.09 -1.33
C ASP A 163 -1.33 9.20 -0.21
N HIS A 164 -0.37 10.13 -0.34
CA HIS A 164 0.64 10.36 0.69
C HIS A 164 0.01 10.84 2.00
N ILE A 165 -0.96 11.76 1.94
CA ILE A 165 -1.66 12.24 3.14
C ILE A 165 -2.45 11.11 3.77
N SER A 166 -3.19 10.32 2.99
CA SER A 166 -3.97 9.18 3.45
C SER A 166 -3.13 8.16 4.20
N GLY A 167 -1.92 7.91 3.72
CA GLY A 167 -0.94 7.05 4.39
C GLY A 167 -0.56 7.53 5.79
N GLN A 168 -0.49 8.84 6.02
CA GLN A 168 -0.08 9.45 7.29
C GLN A 168 -1.22 9.58 8.32
N LEU A 169 -2.47 9.42 7.91
CA LEU A 169 -3.60 9.55 8.82
C LEU A 169 -3.60 8.41 9.86
N ASN A 170 -3.77 8.77 11.12
CA ASN A 170 -3.92 7.81 12.22
C ASN A 170 -5.41 7.48 12.42
N ILE A 171 -5.96 6.77 11.45
CA ILE A 171 -7.36 6.30 11.43
C ILE A 171 -7.39 4.78 11.30
N SER A 172 -8.56 4.17 11.53
CA SER A 172 -8.72 2.73 11.43
C SER A 172 -8.47 2.20 10.00
N ILE A 173 -8.15 0.92 9.88
CA ILE A 173 -7.99 0.24 8.59
C ILE A 173 -9.24 0.37 7.74
N ILE A 174 -10.43 0.21 8.36
CA ILE A 174 -11.73 0.34 7.69
C ILE A 174 -11.89 1.73 7.07
N GLU A 175 -11.48 2.77 7.79
CA GLU A 175 -11.53 4.15 7.29
C GLU A 175 -10.49 4.37 6.19
N LYS A 176 -9.26 3.86 6.34
CA LYS A 176 -8.22 3.94 5.30
C LYS A 176 -8.64 3.26 3.99
N GLN A 177 -9.39 2.16 4.06
CA GLN A 177 -9.87 1.44 2.89
C GLN A 177 -11.03 2.16 2.16
N LYS A 178 -11.60 3.19 2.77
CA LYS A 178 -12.62 4.05 2.13
C LYS A 178 -12.02 5.26 1.41
N LEU A 179 -10.75 5.56 1.67
CA LEU A 179 -9.97 6.62 0.99
C LEU A 179 -9.41 6.13 -0.34
#